data_b2a2a4349d9ae7e3eec3ea7e6748da81
#
_entry.id   b2a2a4349d9ae7e3eec3ea7e6748da81
#
_cell.length_a   1.000
_cell.length_b   1.000
_cell.length_c   1.000
_cell.angle_alpha   90.00
_cell.angle_beta   90.00
_cell.angle_gamma   90.00
#
_symmetry.space_group_name_H-M   'P 1'
#
loop_
_entity.id
_entity.type
_entity.pdbx_description
1 polymer ?
#
loop_
_entity_poly.entity_id
_entity_poly.type
_entity_poly.pdbx_seq_one_letter_code
_entity_poly.pdbx_strand_id
1 'polypeptide(L)'
;MKQEICYICLNTAEIDLTMERMDQLIQHMIINKSRKTIEIDNRIIHFKTIRQIKTQDGLRFHEIMLSTGVLRTSREILNETISIARLLTYKSERLIEW
;
A
#
# COMPACT_ATOMS: atom_id res chain seq x y z
N MET A 1 -9.24 -12.65 -12.64
CA MET A 1 -9.27 -11.26 -12.20
C MET A 1 -8.27 -11.06 -11.06
N LYS A 2 -7.36 -10.11 -11.20
CA LYS A 2 -6.35 -9.86 -10.17
C LYS A 2 -6.92 -9.02 -9.03
N GLN A 3 -6.56 -9.37 -7.81
CA GLN A 3 -6.89 -8.55 -6.66
C GLN A 3 -5.90 -7.39 -6.55
N GLU A 4 -6.40 -6.20 -6.33
CA GLU A 4 -5.60 -5.00 -6.17
C GLU A 4 -5.45 -4.66 -4.70
N ILE A 5 -4.20 -4.55 -4.27
CA ILE A 5 -3.83 -4.25 -2.89
C ILE A 5 -3.09 -2.93 -2.87
N CYS A 6 -3.43 -2.05 -1.95
CA CYS A 6 -2.68 -0.82 -1.71
C CYS A 6 -1.81 -0.99 -0.47
N TYR A 7 -0.51 -0.83 -0.64
CA TYR A 7 0.43 -0.83 0.47
C TYR A 7 0.84 0.62 0.75
N ILE A 8 0.36 1.16 1.86
CA ILE A 8 0.60 2.56 2.21
C ILE A 8 1.89 2.67 3.01
N CYS A 9 2.84 3.44 2.49
CA CYS A 9 4.12 3.71 3.12
C CYS A 9 4.20 5.16 3.57
N LEU A 10 5.12 5.42 4.48
CA LEU A 10 5.32 6.76 5.03
C LEU A 10 5.81 7.74 3.96
N ASN A 11 6.77 7.30 3.15
CA ASN A 11 7.39 8.10 2.09
C ASN A 11 7.95 7.21 0.99
N THR A 12 8.48 7.84 -0.07
CA THR A 12 9.04 7.12 -1.21
C THR A 12 10.24 6.25 -0.82
N ALA A 13 11.06 6.70 0.13
CA ALA A 13 12.21 5.92 0.58
C ALA A 13 11.77 4.60 1.22
N GLU A 14 10.69 4.60 1.98
CA GLU A 14 10.13 3.38 2.55
C GLU A 14 9.57 2.45 1.48
N ILE A 15 8.93 3.02 0.44
CA ILE A 15 8.46 2.22 -0.69
C ILE A 15 9.64 1.50 -1.35
N ASP A 16 10.69 2.22 -1.69
CA ASP A 16 11.85 1.65 -2.38
C ASP A 16 12.51 0.56 -1.55
N LEU A 17 12.67 0.79 -0.25
CA LEU A 17 13.25 -0.20 0.66
C LEU A 17 12.36 -1.46 0.75
N THR A 18 11.06 -1.28 0.84
CA THR A 18 10.12 -2.40 0.93
C THR A 18 10.12 -3.23 -0.35
N MET A 19 10.11 -2.57 -1.51
CA MET A 19 10.17 -3.25 -2.79
C MET A 19 11.47 -4.03 -2.95
N GLU A 20 12.59 -3.45 -2.53
CA GLU A 20 13.90 -4.12 -2.58
C GLU A 20 13.92 -5.36 -1.69
N ARG A 21 13.39 -5.26 -0.48
CA ARG A 21 13.31 -6.41 0.44
C ARG A 21 12.43 -7.53 -0.13
N MET A 22 11.30 -7.19 -0.72
CA MET A 22 10.45 -8.19 -1.34
C MET A 22 11.13 -8.86 -2.53
N ASP A 23 11.87 -8.10 -3.33
CA ASP A 23 12.64 -8.64 -4.45
C ASP A 23 13.68 -9.67 -3.99
N GLN A 24 14.28 -9.46 -2.82
CA GLN A 24 15.26 -10.39 -2.26
C GLN A 24 14.64 -11.65 -1.67
N LEU A 25 13.41 -11.56 -1.16
CA LEU A 25 12.77 -12.64 -0.41
C LEU A 25 11.83 -13.50 -1.22
N ILE A 26 11.23 -12.95 -2.27
CA ILE A 26 10.18 -13.61 -3.03
C ILE A 26 10.64 -13.77 -4.47
N GLN A 27 10.53 -15.00 -4.98
CA GLN A 27 10.79 -15.30 -6.39
C GLN A 27 9.50 -15.20 -7.19
N HIS A 28 9.63 -15.07 -8.50
CA HIS A 28 8.49 -15.05 -9.44
C HIS A 28 7.57 -13.84 -9.28
N MET A 29 8.15 -12.68 -8.96
CA MET A 29 7.41 -11.42 -8.95
C MET A 29 7.69 -10.61 -10.20
N ILE A 30 6.72 -9.84 -10.63
CA ILE A 30 6.90 -8.83 -11.67
C ILE A 30 6.94 -7.46 -10.98
N ILE A 31 8.11 -6.82 -11.01
CA ILE A 31 8.33 -5.54 -10.35
C ILE A 31 8.35 -4.43 -11.39
N ASN A 32 7.54 -3.41 -11.19
CA ASN A 32 7.55 -2.20 -12.00
C ASN A 32 7.98 -1.03 -11.11
N LYS A 33 9.25 -0.65 -11.20
CA LYS A 33 9.83 0.40 -10.36
C LYS A 33 9.28 1.78 -10.67
N SER A 34 8.93 2.06 -11.92
CA SER A 34 8.39 3.37 -12.28
C SER A 34 6.96 3.56 -11.80
N ARG A 35 6.14 2.53 -11.83
CA ARG A 35 4.76 2.57 -11.34
C ARG A 35 4.63 2.23 -9.87
N LYS A 36 5.71 1.77 -9.24
CA LYS A 36 5.70 1.31 -7.85
C LYS A 36 4.65 0.23 -7.62
N THR A 37 4.72 -0.84 -8.44
CA THR A 37 3.82 -1.99 -8.33
C THR A 37 4.60 -3.29 -8.32
N ILE A 38 4.03 -4.30 -7.68
CA ILE A 38 4.53 -5.67 -7.69
C ILE A 38 3.36 -6.59 -7.98
N GLU A 39 3.53 -7.47 -8.97
CA GLU A 39 2.54 -8.52 -9.26
C GLU A 39 3.04 -9.86 -8.74
N ILE A 40 2.22 -10.52 -7.95
CA ILE A 40 2.46 -11.85 -7.42
C ILE A 40 1.18 -12.66 -7.59
N ASP A 41 1.26 -13.79 -8.33
CA ASP A 41 0.10 -14.66 -8.57
C ASP A 41 -1.10 -13.86 -9.10
N ASN A 42 -2.20 -13.82 -8.37
CA ASN A 42 -3.41 -13.10 -8.75
C ASN A 42 -3.55 -11.76 -8.04
N ARG A 43 -2.44 -11.18 -7.60
CA ARG A 43 -2.44 -9.92 -6.83
C ARG A 43 -1.54 -8.89 -7.47
N ILE A 44 -2.00 -7.64 -7.46
CA ILE A 44 -1.17 -6.49 -7.81
C ILE A 44 -1.09 -5.62 -6.57
N ILE A 45 0.14 -5.38 -6.09
CA ILE A 45 0.39 -4.51 -4.95
C ILE A 45 0.80 -3.15 -5.47
N HIS A 46 0.02 -2.12 -5.14
CA HIS A 46 0.30 -0.73 -5.46
C HIS A 46 0.91 -0.06 -4.23
N PHE A 47 2.14 0.42 -4.35
CA PHE A 47 2.80 1.13 -3.26
C PHE A 47 2.50 2.61 -3.37
N LYS A 48 1.91 3.18 -2.33
CA LYS A 48 1.53 4.59 -2.26
C LYS A 48 2.04 5.20 -0.97
N THR A 49 2.34 6.49 -0.99
CA THR A 49 2.65 7.24 0.22
C THR A 49 1.36 7.76 0.85
N ILE A 50 1.43 8.16 2.12
CA ILE A 50 0.31 8.81 2.80
C ILE A 50 -0.14 10.04 2.00
N ARG A 51 0.79 10.81 1.50
CA ARG A 51 0.49 12.01 0.71
C ARG A 51 -0.27 11.68 -0.57
N GLN A 52 0.13 10.61 -1.25
CA GLN A 52 -0.51 10.22 -2.52
C GLN A 52 -1.95 9.78 -2.33
N ILE A 53 -2.26 9.04 -1.27
CA ILE A 53 -3.63 8.58 -1.04
C ILE A 53 -4.59 9.73 -0.71
N LYS A 54 -4.08 10.83 -0.16
CA LYS A 54 -4.89 12.01 0.15
C LYS A 54 -5.38 12.74 -1.10
N THR A 55 -4.68 12.59 -2.20
CA THR A 55 -4.95 13.33 -3.44
C THR A 55 -5.63 12.49 -4.52
N GLN A 56 -5.85 11.21 -4.26
CA GLN A 56 -6.41 10.31 -5.26
C GLN A 56 -7.89 10.06 -5.02
N ASP A 57 -8.71 10.57 -5.92
CA ASP A 57 -10.15 10.35 -5.91
C ASP A 57 -10.52 9.17 -6.81
N GLY A 58 -11.52 8.41 -6.37
CA GLY A 58 -12.11 7.35 -7.20
C GLY A 58 -11.37 6.03 -7.22
N LEU A 59 -10.18 5.96 -6.63
CA LEU A 59 -9.46 4.68 -6.53
C LEU A 59 -10.10 3.78 -5.49
N ARG A 60 -10.12 2.48 -5.80
CA ARG A 60 -10.61 1.45 -4.87
C ARG A 60 -9.70 0.26 -4.92
N PHE A 61 -9.48 -0.34 -3.76
CA PHE A 61 -8.64 -1.52 -3.60
C PHE A 61 -9.40 -2.61 -2.86
N HIS A 62 -9.04 -3.86 -3.12
CA HIS A 62 -9.63 -4.99 -2.41
C HIS A 62 -9.12 -5.08 -0.97
N GLU A 63 -7.85 -4.72 -0.78
CA GLU A 63 -7.21 -4.71 0.54
C GLU A 63 -6.28 -3.52 0.66
N ILE A 64 -6.10 -3.04 1.88
CA ILE A 64 -5.13 -2.00 2.19
C ILE A 64 -4.24 -2.49 3.32
N MET A 65 -2.93 -2.34 3.12
CA MET A 65 -1.91 -2.68 4.10
C MET A 65 -1.18 -1.40 4.52
N LEU A 66 -0.87 -1.32 5.81
CA LEU A 66 -0.12 -0.19 6.36
C LEU A 66 1.29 -0.64 6.72
N SER A 67 2.29 0.12 6.28
CA SER A 67 3.68 -0.19 6.61
C SER A 67 4.00 0.07 8.07
N THR A 68 5.10 -0.49 8.54
CA THR A 68 5.60 -0.23 9.88
C THR A 68 5.86 1.26 10.10
N GLY A 69 6.39 1.96 9.10
CA GLY A 69 6.62 3.41 9.19
C GLY A 69 5.33 4.18 9.44
N VAL A 70 4.24 3.81 8.75
CA VAL A 70 2.92 4.42 8.95
C VAL A 70 2.41 4.12 10.35
N LEU A 71 2.52 2.88 10.81
CA LEU A 71 2.05 2.49 12.15
C LEU A 71 2.80 3.21 13.28
N ARG A 72 4.03 3.63 13.03
CA ARG A 72 4.87 4.32 14.01
C ARG A 72 4.78 5.84 13.96
N THR A 73 3.96 6.40 13.07
CA THR A 73 3.74 7.84 13.03
C THR A 73 2.92 8.31 14.24
N SER A 74 2.73 9.62 14.36
CA SER A 74 1.86 10.16 15.40
C SER A 74 0.46 9.57 15.28
N ARG A 75 -0.24 9.49 16.42
CA ARG A 75 -1.61 8.98 16.44
C ARG A 75 -2.53 9.77 15.50
N GLU A 76 -2.34 11.06 15.40
CA GLU A 76 -3.13 11.94 14.55
C GLU A 76 -2.97 11.54 13.06
N ILE A 77 -1.73 11.40 12.60
CA ILE A 77 -1.45 11.00 11.22
C ILE A 77 -1.96 9.60 10.94
N LEU A 78 -1.75 8.68 11.87
CA LEU A 78 -2.22 7.30 11.71
C LEU A 78 -3.74 7.23 11.60
N ASN A 79 -4.46 7.93 12.46
CA ASN A 79 -5.92 7.94 12.44
C ASN A 79 -6.45 8.56 11.15
N GLU A 80 -5.85 9.64 10.68
CA GLU A 80 -6.21 10.24 9.40
C GLU A 80 -5.98 9.27 8.25
N THR A 81 -4.84 8.58 8.25
CA THR A 81 -4.51 7.59 7.22
C THR A 81 -5.50 6.45 7.19
N ILE A 82 -5.88 5.91 8.36
CA ILE A 82 -6.87 4.85 8.46
C ILE A 82 -8.22 5.30 7.92
N SER A 83 -8.64 6.53 8.25
CA SER A 83 -9.91 7.07 7.76
C SER A 83 -9.94 7.16 6.24
N ILE A 84 -8.86 7.64 5.63
CA ILE A 84 -8.75 7.70 4.17
C ILE A 84 -8.72 6.30 3.57
N ALA A 85 -7.96 5.39 4.17
CA ALA A 85 -7.84 4.02 3.70
C ALA A 85 -9.20 3.32 3.61
N ARG A 86 -10.06 3.53 4.59
CA ARG A 86 -11.40 2.96 4.59
C ARG A 86 -12.25 3.42 3.41
N LEU A 87 -12.04 4.65 2.95
CA LEU A 87 -12.73 5.18 1.79
C LEU A 87 -12.20 4.61 0.47
N LEU A 88 -10.99 4.08 0.47
CA LEU A 88 -10.35 3.52 -0.72
C LEU A 88 -10.58 2.02 -0.88
N THR A 89 -11.23 1.37 0.05
CA THR A 89 -11.53 -0.07 -0.06
C THR A 89 -12.90 -0.30 -0.65
N TYR A 90 -13.05 -1.39 -1.39
CA TYR A 90 -14.37 -1.84 -1.85
C TYR A 90 -15.23 -2.25 -0.66
N LYS A 91 -14.58 -2.80 0.38
CA LYS A 91 -15.23 -3.19 1.63
C LYS A 91 -14.42 -2.62 2.78
N SER A 92 -15.00 -1.77 3.59
CA SER A 92 -14.31 -1.04 4.64
C SER A 92 -13.68 -1.93 5.71
N GLU A 93 -14.14 -3.18 5.84
CA GLU A 93 -13.59 -4.14 6.78
C GLU A 93 -12.27 -4.80 6.35
N ARG A 94 -11.78 -4.47 5.14
CA ARG A 94 -10.55 -5.06 4.57
C ARG A 94 -9.30 -4.21 4.81
N LEU A 95 -9.21 -3.58 5.97
CA LEU A 95 -8.01 -2.85 6.37
C LEU A 95 -7.08 -3.77 7.15
N ILE A 96 -5.88 -4.00 6.61
CA ILE A 96 -4.87 -4.87 7.20
C ILE A 96 -3.70 -4.05 7.70
N GLU A 97 -3.31 -4.25 8.95
CA GLU A 97 -2.13 -3.62 9.56
C GLU A 97 -0.92 -4.56 9.45
N TRP A 98 0.20 -3.96 9.13
CA TRP A 98 1.45 -4.68 8.96
C TRP A 98 2.55 -4.15 9.85
#